data_a27be4bfda3a9cab264f8e5933df0eb7
#
_entry.id   a27be4bfda3a9cab264f8e5933df0eb7
#
_cell.length_a   1.000
_cell.length_b   1.000
_cell.length_c   1.000
_cell.angle_alpha   90.00
_cell.angle_beta   90.00
_cell.angle_gamma   90.00
#
_symmetry.space_group_name_H-M   'P 1'
#
loop_
_entity.id
_entity.type
_entity.pdbx_description
1 polymer ?
#
loop_
_entity_poly.entity_id
_entity_poly.type
_entity_poly.pdbx_seq_one_letter_code
_entity_poly.pdbx_strand_id
1 'polypeptide(L)'
;MSEYAHGLDEKRIVIRLRSALGDLERVTLWYGDTACRKTPIDWFPAPMERVLSDEYHDYWELTLESPYHRIFYHFELFDGSESCYYYGGVFTDKLVDDRSEYFKLPFNHRADIARVPDWVHEAVVYNIFPDSFATSRRHISLEPTERGFNGLITHGKLGGTIRGVTENLDYLADLGVNCIYLNPIFAAGEYHKYDLIDYYHIDPCFGTNEDFRELVDTAHGMGMRVIIDGVFNHCGWRFFAFEDVVQKGESSAYADWFYRLSFPVVRPDDPEAIPGYECFGYERLMPKLDTANPEVREYFCAVGEYWVREFGIDGWRLDVASEVDDAFWREFRRRVKAVNPDALLIGEVWESAGHWLDGSMFDSAMNYELRRHCRRFFAEMSEDAYTFSGRCTDMLMRYRKQLIPAQLGVLDSHDVSRFLSLCGGDERRHRLAVLFQMCFPGMPSVFYGDELGITGMLEANYRSPMPWQGGDTESLAFYKRAIALRRTLAPLQRGGFRALEARRGSGLFAFAREYEGERVTVALNCSERTENFAPAGEILWSEGLAGGKIDPYGFAVSVERG
;
A
#
# COMPACT_ATOMS: atom_id res chain seq x y z
N MET A 1 19.19 -10.90 0.33
CA MET A 1 17.92 -11.65 0.34
C MET A 1 17.00 -11.08 -0.72
N SER A 2 16.16 -11.90 -1.37
CA SER A 2 15.24 -11.47 -2.42
C SER A 2 13.83 -11.96 -2.11
N GLU A 3 12.86 -11.66 -2.98
CA GLU A 3 11.52 -12.22 -2.93
C GLU A 3 11.53 -13.75 -3.10
N TYR A 4 12.55 -14.32 -3.76
CA TYR A 4 12.69 -15.78 -3.97
C TYR A 4 13.36 -16.51 -2.80
N ALA A 5 14.18 -15.82 -2.00
CA ALA A 5 14.86 -16.45 -0.87
C ALA A 5 15.08 -15.44 0.26
N HIS A 6 14.33 -15.57 1.36
CA HIS A 6 14.39 -14.63 2.49
C HIS A 6 14.00 -15.29 3.82
N GLY A 7 14.47 -14.72 4.92
CA GLY A 7 13.98 -15.04 6.26
C GLY A 7 12.57 -14.51 6.47
N LEU A 8 11.66 -15.36 6.91
CA LEU A 8 10.35 -14.96 7.43
C LEU A 8 10.48 -14.52 8.90
N ASP A 9 11.25 -15.26 9.65
CA ASP A 9 11.73 -14.96 11.00
C ASP A 9 13.08 -15.63 11.24
N GLU A 10 13.56 -15.65 12.47
CA GLU A 10 14.88 -16.23 12.82
C GLU A 10 14.99 -17.74 12.58
N LYS A 11 13.87 -18.47 12.47
CA LYS A 11 13.82 -19.93 12.29
C LYS A 11 13.26 -20.35 10.94
N ARG A 12 12.35 -19.55 10.37
CA ARG A 12 11.65 -19.88 9.14
C ARG A 12 12.21 -19.10 7.96
N ILE A 13 12.42 -19.81 6.88
CA ILE A 13 12.97 -19.31 5.60
C ILE A 13 11.94 -19.58 4.51
N VAL A 14 11.67 -18.60 3.68
CA VAL A 14 10.85 -18.77 2.48
C VAL A 14 11.76 -18.95 1.28
N ILE A 15 11.53 -20.03 0.54
CA ILE A 15 12.17 -20.31 -0.76
C ILE A 15 11.08 -20.41 -1.81
N ARG A 16 11.28 -19.73 -2.94
CA ARG A 16 10.39 -19.73 -4.10
C ARG A 16 11.14 -20.18 -5.35
N LEU A 17 10.39 -20.80 -6.25
CA LEU A 17 10.81 -21.10 -7.62
C LEU A 17 9.69 -20.67 -8.56
N ARG A 18 10.04 -20.17 -9.73
CA ARG A 18 9.12 -19.87 -10.83
C ARG A 18 9.46 -20.76 -12.02
N SER A 19 8.49 -21.52 -12.52
CA SER A 19 8.60 -22.33 -13.73
C SER A 19 7.66 -21.82 -14.82
N ALA A 20 7.78 -22.34 -16.03
CA ALA A 20 6.76 -22.13 -17.05
C ALA A 20 5.43 -22.76 -16.60
N LEU A 21 4.31 -22.19 -17.05
CA LEU A 21 2.98 -22.65 -16.67
C LEU A 21 2.74 -24.09 -17.11
N GLY A 22 2.43 -24.97 -16.15
CA GLY A 22 2.14 -26.38 -16.40
C GLY A 22 3.34 -27.24 -16.80
N ASP A 23 4.57 -26.72 -16.66
CA ASP A 23 5.80 -27.39 -17.04
C ASP A 23 6.23 -28.47 -16.03
N LEU A 24 6.00 -28.25 -14.75
CA LEU A 24 6.44 -29.12 -13.68
C LEU A 24 5.26 -29.75 -12.91
N GLU A 25 5.36 -31.05 -12.64
CA GLU A 25 4.42 -31.75 -11.75
C GLU A 25 4.88 -31.74 -10.29
N ARG A 26 6.20 -31.71 -10.05
CA ARG A 26 6.77 -31.75 -8.70
C ARG A 26 8.08 -30.97 -8.62
N VAL A 27 8.24 -30.23 -7.55
CA VAL A 27 9.49 -29.55 -7.17
C VAL A 27 9.88 -29.98 -5.77
N THR A 28 11.12 -30.43 -5.61
CA THR A 28 11.71 -30.76 -4.30
C THR A 28 12.88 -29.82 -4.06
N LEU A 29 12.83 -29.08 -2.97
CA LEU A 29 14.00 -28.35 -2.46
C LEU A 29 14.90 -29.32 -1.73
N TRP A 30 16.18 -29.35 -2.10
CA TRP A 30 17.23 -30.00 -1.32
C TRP A 30 18.05 -28.93 -0.62
N TYR A 31 18.20 -29.02 0.70
CA TYR A 31 18.93 -28.04 1.48
C TYR A 31 19.94 -28.68 2.44
N GLY A 32 20.99 -27.94 2.80
CA GLY A 32 22.02 -28.39 3.75
C GLY A 32 22.75 -27.21 4.38
N ASP A 33 23.42 -27.45 5.52
CA ASP A 33 24.18 -26.42 6.23
C ASP A 33 25.41 -25.97 5.43
N THR A 34 25.55 -24.68 5.18
CA THR A 34 26.76 -24.15 4.53
C THR A 34 28.04 -24.34 5.35
N ALA A 35 27.93 -24.58 6.67
CA ALA A 35 29.05 -24.87 7.56
C ALA A 35 29.36 -26.36 7.67
N CYS A 36 28.63 -27.24 6.98
CA CYS A 36 28.90 -28.65 6.93
C CYS A 36 30.36 -28.92 6.48
N ARG A 37 31.11 -29.73 7.23
CA ARG A 37 32.51 -30.10 6.92
C ARG A 37 32.64 -31.31 6.01
N LYS A 38 31.55 -32.03 5.75
CA LYS A 38 31.52 -33.21 4.91
C LYS A 38 31.51 -32.87 3.44
N THR A 39 32.07 -33.74 2.64
CA THR A 39 32.00 -33.72 1.18
C THR A 39 31.66 -35.12 0.72
N PRO A 40 30.49 -35.36 0.11
CA PRO A 40 29.41 -34.40 -0.21
C PRO A 40 28.72 -33.84 1.06
N ILE A 41 27.99 -32.74 0.87
CA ILE A 41 27.15 -32.10 1.91
C ILE A 41 26.04 -33.07 2.29
N ASP A 42 25.62 -33.07 3.55
CA ASP A 42 24.41 -33.78 3.97
C ASP A 42 23.18 -32.97 3.46
N TRP A 43 22.43 -33.58 2.53
CA TRP A 43 21.26 -32.96 1.91
C TRP A 43 19.96 -33.50 2.50
N PHE A 44 19.00 -32.62 2.73
CA PHE A 44 17.67 -32.90 3.24
C PHE A 44 16.62 -32.46 2.22
N PRO A 45 15.74 -33.37 1.76
CA PRO A 45 14.68 -33.02 0.83
C PRO A 45 13.48 -32.35 1.54
N ALA A 46 12.84 -31.41 0.89
CA ALA A 46 11.59 -30.83 1.32
C ALA A 46 10.70 -30.55 0.09
N PRO A 47 9.46 -31.07 0.04
CA PRO A 47 8.57 -30.81 -1.09
C PRO A 47 8.12 -29.36 -1.11
N MET A 48 8.03 -28.78 -2.30
CA MET A 48 7.47 -27.46 -2.52
C MET A 48 6.03 -27.57 -3.01
N GLU A 49 5.21 -26.57 -2.64
CA GLU A 49 3.83 -26.49 -3.10
C GLU A 49 3.72 -25.49 -4.25
N ARG A 50 2.92 -25.80 -5.27
CA ARG A 50 2.49 -24.84 -6.27
C ARG A 50 1.40 -23.97 -5.64
N VAL A 51 1.76 -22.75 -5.28
CA VAL A 51 0.88 -21.85 -4.51
C VAL A 51 0.00 -20.98 -5.39
N LEU A 52 0.55 -20.48 -6.50
CA LEU A 52 -0.14 -19.57 -7.43
C LEU A 52 0.35 -19.80 -8.86
N SER A 53 -0.45 -19.33 -9.83
CA SER A 53 -0.06 -19.29 -11.24
C SER A 53 -0.50 -17.97 -11.87
N ASP A 54 0.30 -17.47 -12.81
CA ASP A 54 -0.08 -16.37 -13.70
C ASP A 54 -0.32 -16.88 -15.13
N GLU A 55 -0.41 -16.00 -16.13
CA GLU A 55 -0.64 -16.36 -17.54
C GLU A 55 0.50 -17.18 -18.16
N TYR A 56 1.70 -17.15 -17.57
CA TYR A 56 2.94 -17.70 -18.15
C TYR A 56 3.69 -18.62 -17.21
N HIS A 57 3.44 -18.52 -15.87
CA HIS A 57 4.27 -19.16 -14.87
C HIS A 57 3.46 -19.85 -13.77
N ASP A 58 4.05 -20.90 -13.22
CA ASP A 58 3.71 -21.48 -11.93
C ASP A 58 4.71 -21.00 -10.86
N TYR A 59 4.20 -20.66 -9.68
CA TYR A 59 5.00 -20.28 -8.52
C TYR A 59 4.95 -21.37 -7.47
N TRP A 60 6.13 -21.87 -7.15
CA TRP A 60 6.35 -22.88 -6.11
C TRP A 60 6.93 -22.19 -4.89
N GLU A 61 6.38 -22.51 -3.72
CA GLU A 61 6.84 -21.91 -2.46
C GLU A 61 6.98 -22.98 -1.38
N LEU A 62 7.99 -22.78 -0.53
CA LEU A 62 8.17 -23.53 0.71
C LEU A 62 8.52 -22.55 1.81
N THR A 63 7.79 -22.63 2.93
CA THR A 63 8.22 -22.05 4.20
C THR A 63 8.92 -23.13 5.01
N LEU A 64 10.25 -23.10 4.99
CA LEU A 64 11.11 -24.10 5.61
C LEU A 64 11.39 -23.69 7.07
N GLU A 65 11.02 -24.54 8.03
CA GLU A 65 11.53 -24.44 9.40
C GLU A 65 12.93 -25.09 9.43
N SER A 66 13.96 -24.26 9.39
CA SER A 66 15.34 -24.69 9.26
C SER A 66 16.05 -24.68 10.60
N PRO A 67 16.76 -25.78 10.98
CA PRO A 67 17.67 -25.76 12.13
C PRO A 67 18.93 -24.94 11.86
N TYR A 68 19.14 -24.50 10.59
CA TYR A 68 20.33 -23.78 10.16
C TYR A 68 20.00 -22.33 9.84
N HIS A 69 20.81 -21.41 10.30
CA HIS A 69 20.67 -19.98 9.97
C HIS A 69 21.22 -19.60 8.58
N ARG A 70 21.80 -20.55 7.86
CA ARG A 70 22.39 -20.39 6.53
C ARG A 70 22.33 -21.71 5.80
N ILE A 71 21.91 -21.74 4.55
CA ILE A 71 21.78 -22.98 3.79
C ILE A 71 22.36 -22.85 2.40
N PHE A 72 22.97 -23.94 1.91
CA PHE A 72 23.02 -24.24 0.51
C PHE A 72 21.73 -24.90 0.10
N TYR A 73 21.29 -24.68 -1.14
CA TYR A 73 20.11 -25.36 -1.68
C TYR A 73 20.20 -25.52 -3.19
N HIS A 74 19.45 -26.47 -3.70
CA HIS A 74 19.18 -26.73 -5.09
C HIS A 74 17.79 -27.32 -5.24
N PHE A 75 17.30 -27.39 -6.47
CA PHE A 75 15.99 -27.94 -6.77
C PHE A 75 16.14 -29.22 -7.58
N GLU A 76 15.33 -30.23 -7.25
CA GLU A 76 15.01 -31.34 -8.11
C GLU A 76 13.67 -31.09 -8.75
N LEU A 77 13.62 -31.07 -10.07
CA LEU A 77 12.46 -30.73 -10.90
C LEU A 77 12.00 -32.00 -11.61
N PHE A 78 10.68 -32.25 -11.62
CA PHE A 78 10.07 -33.37 -12.32
C PHE A 78 8.91 -32.88 -13.18
N ASP A 79 8.92 -33.17 -14.48
CA ASP A 79 7.93 -32.75 -15.47
C ASP A 79 6.82 -33.78 -15.74
N GLY A 80 6.81 -34.92 -15.01
CA GLY A 80 5.91 -36.06 -15.24
C GLY A 80 6.57 -37.19 -16.00
N SER A 81 7.72 -36.97 -16.63
CA SER A 81 8.47 -37.97 -17.38
C SER A 81 9.93 -38.08 -16.96
N GLU A 82 10.60 -36.95 -16.79
CA GLU A 82 12.02 -36.87 -16.50
C GLU A 82 12.28 -36.01 -15.26
N SER A 83 13.43 -36.22 -14.62
CA SER A 83 13.92 -35.40 -13.50
C SER A 83 15.25 -34.77 -13.87
N CYS A 84 15.41 -33.48 -13.44
CA CYS A 84 16.71 -32.82 -13.51
C CYS A 84 16.95 -32.00 -12.23
N TYR A 85 18.22 -31.60 -12.02
CA TYR A 85 18.62 -30.72 -10.94
C TYR A 85 18.81 -29.30 -11.49
N TYR A 86 18.37 -28.30 -10.71
CA TYR A 86 18.57 -26.89 -11.01
C TYR A 86 19.36 -26.22 -9.88
N TYR A 87 20.55 -25.74 -10.20
CA TYR A 87 21.45 -24.97 -9.30
C TYR A 87 22.41 -24.15 -10.14
N GLY A 88 22.99 -23.09 -9.54
CA GLY A 88 23.97 -22.25 -10.22
C GLY A 88 23.53 -21.61 -11.54
N GLY A 89 22.21 -21.61 -11.81
CA GLY A 89 21.66 -21.12 -13.08
C GLY A 89 21.71 -22.13 -14.23
N VAL A 90 22.03 -23.43 -13.96
CA VAL A 90 22.10 -24.50 -14.95
C VAL A 90 21.19 -25.68 -14.61
N PHE A 91 20.76 -26.40 -15.62
CA PHE A 91 20.00 -27.65 -15.51
C PHE A 91 20.92 -28.82 -15.82
N THR A 92 20.92 -29.87 -15.00
CA THR A 92 21.76 -31.04 -15.16
C THR A 92 21.02 -32.31 -14.80
N ASP A 93 21.45 -33.45 -15.35
CA ASP A 93 20.98 -34.81 -14.98
C ASP A 93 21.69 -35.37 -13.74
N LYS A 94 22.80 -34.74 -13.31
CA LYS A 94 23.59 -35.16 -12.15
C LYS A 94 23.96 -33.98 -11.28
N LEU A 95 23.88 -34.20 -9.98
CA LEU A 95 24.36 -33.22 -9.01
C LEU A 95 25.90 -33.22 -9.01
N VAL A 96 26.49 -32.06 -9.15
CA VAL A 96 27.95 -31.82 -9.05
C VAL A 96 28.30 -31.52 -7.59
N ASP A 97 29.34 -32.20 -7.06
CA ASP A 97 29.79 -31.94 -5.69
C ASP A 97 30.79 -30.78 -5.63
N ASP A 98 30.29 -29.59 -6.01
CA ASP A 98 31.02 -28.32 -5.90
C ASP A 98 30.16 -27.27 -5.18
N ARG A 99 30.63 -26.86 -4.00
CA ARG A 99 29.91 -25.88 -3.14
C ARG A 99 29.77 -24.50 -3.76
N SER A 100 30.59 -24.15 -4.76
CA SER A 100 30.53 -22.86 -5.44
C SER A 100 29.32 -22.74 -6.37
N GLU A 101 28.75 -23.87 -6.79
CA GLU A 101 27.68 -23.91 -7.77
C GLU A 101 26.27 -23.89 -7.16
N TYR A 102 26.12 -24.23 -5.87
CA TYR A 102 24.80 -24.26 -5.24
C TYR A 102 24.23 -22.87 -4.96
N PHE A 103 22.91 -22.76 -5.00
CA PHE A 103 22.26 -21.58 -4.45
C PHE A 103 22.56 -21.46 -2.97
N LYS A 104 22.63 -20.22 -2.48
CA LYS A 104 22.97 -19.95 -1.09
C LYS A 104 22.04 -18.91 -0.49
N LEU A 105 21.36 -19.26 0.60
CA LEU A 105 20.85 -18.27 1.52
C LEU A 105 21.96 -17.94 2.52
N PRO A 106 22.42 -16.67 2.58
CA PRO A 106 23.40 -16.24 3.56
C PRO A 106 22.83 -16.34 4.98
N PHE A 107 23.61 -15.93 5.97
CA PHE A 107 23.15 -15.97 7.35
C PHE A 107 21.86 -15.18 7.53
N ASN A 108 20.82 -15.83 8.11
CA ASN A 108 19.51 -15.22 8.37
C ASN A 108 19.59 -14.35 9.65
N HIS A 109 20.09 -13.13 9.50
CA HIS A 109 20.19 -12.19 10.61
C HIS A 109 18.83 -11.60 10.96
N ARG A 110 18.57 -11.48 12.27
CA ARG A 110 17.38 -10.79 12.78
C ARG A 110 17.21 -9.37 12.22
N ALA A 111 18.34 -8.67 12.00
CA ALA A 111 18.32 -7.30 11.47
C ALA A 111 17.91 -7.21 9.99
N ASP A 112 18.08 -8.31 9.22
CA ASP A 112 17.77 -8.35 7.79
C ASP A 112 16.34 -8.85 7.49
N ILE A 113 15.63 -9.27 8.54
CA ILE A 113 14.24 -9.74 8.41
C ILE A 113 13.33 -8.52 8.33
N ALA A 114 12.66 -8.36 7.21
CA ALA A 114 11.65 -7.33 7.06
C ALA A 114 10.50 -7.58 8.05
N ARG A 115 10.10 -6.54 8.77
CA ARG A 115 9.03 -6.60 9.77
C ARG A 115 8.03 -5.49 9.50
N VAL A 116 6.77 -5.84 9.60
CA VAL A 116 5.65 -4.90 9.60
C VAL A 116 4.96 -4.94 10.96
N PRO A 117 4.34 -3.84 11.41
CA PRO A 117 3.54 -3.84 12.62
C PRO A 117 2.40 -4.86 12.55
N ASP A 118 2.09 -5.57 13.64
CA ASP A 118 1.04 -6.59 13.62
C ASP A 118 -0.35 -6.02 13.32
N TRP A 119 -0.61 -4.80 13.72
CA TRP A 119 -1.90 -4.12 13.52
C TRP A 119 -2.28 -3.94 12.03
N VAL A 120 -1.31 -4.01 11.09
CA VAL A 120 -1.61 -3.90 9.63
C VAL A 120 -2.53 -5.01 9.12
N HIS A 121 -2.50 -6.18 9.76
CA HIS A 121 -3.37 -7.30 9.39
C HIS A 121 -4.86 -6.99 9.54
N GLU A 122 -5.20 -6.18 10.55
CA GLU A 122 -6.57 -5.83 10.92
C GLU A 122 -6.97 -4.45 10.40
N ALA A 123 -6.02 -3.71 9.80
CA ALA A 123 -6.25 -2.35 9.36
C ALA A 123 -7.26 -2.29 8.21
N VAL A 124 -8.22 -1.38 8.37
CA VAL A 124 -9.03 -0.80 7.30
C VAL A 124 -8.82 0.70 7.39
N VAL A 125 -8.19 1.25 6.36
CA VAL A 125 -7.75 2.64 6.32
C VAL A 125 -8.86 3.51 5.75
N TYR A 126 -9.06 4.70 6.32
CA TYR A 126 -9.91 5.73 5.76
C TYR A 126 -9.06 6.96 5.44
N ASN A 127 -8.91 7.25 4.16
CA ASN A 127 -8.12 8.36 3.68
C ASN A 127 -8.96 9.64 3.65
N ILE A 128 -8.52 10.66 4.37
CA ILE A 128 -9.21 11.95 4.50
C ILE A 128 -8.38 13.04 3.81
N PHE A 129 -9.02 13.78 2.92
CA PHE A 129 -8.54 15.07 2.46
C PHE A 129 -9.16 16.16 3.36
N PRO A 130 -8.39 16.74 4.31
CA PRO A 130 -8.97 17.50 5.43
C PRO A 130 -9.84 18.67 5.00
N ASP A 131 -9.39 19.46 4.02
CA ASP A 131 -10.12 20.63 3.51
C ASP A 131 -11.54 20.31 3.02
N SER A 132 -11.75 19.07 2.53
CA SER A 132 -13.01 18.62 1.93
C SER A 132 -13.88 17.76 2.84
N PHE A 133 -13.41 17.42 4.05
CA PHE A 133 -14.09 16.45 4.89
C PHE A 133 -15.16 17.06 5.79
N ALA A 134 -14.78 17.88 6.78
CA ALA A 134 -15.74 18.46 7.73
C ALA A 134 -15.18 19.72 8.40
N THR A 135 -16.04 20.73 8.61
CA THR A 135 -15.77 21.90 9.47
C THR A 135 -16.17 21.61 10.92
N SER A 136 -17.23 20.82 11.10
CA SER A 136 -17.77 20.39 12.39
C SER A 136 -18.55 19.08 12.23
N ARG A 137 -19.24 18.64 13.27
CA ARG A 137 -19.99 17.37 13.28
C ARG A 137 -21.01 17.29 12.13
N ARG A 138 -20.79 16.36 11.18
CA ARG A 138 -21.66 16.12 10.00
C ARG A 138 -21.92 17.37 9.16
N HIS A 139 -20.94 18.27 9.10
CA HIS A 139 -21.08 19.52 8.37
C HIS A 139 -19.76 19.97 7.77
N ILE A 140 -19.85 20.61 6.60
CA ILE A 140 -18.75 21.35 5.96
C ILE A 140 -19.27 22.72 5.51
N SER A 141 -18.50 23.79 5.76
CA SER A 141 -18.95 25.16 5.54
C SER A 141 -19.05 25.56 4.07
N LEU A 142 -18.26 24.95 3.21
CA LEU A 142 -18.09 25.28 1.78
C LEU A 142 -17.60 26.72 1.52
N GLU A 143 -16.85 27.27 2.47
CA GLU A 143 -16.33 28.64 2.38
C GLU A 143 -14.81 28.61 2.35
N PRO A 144 -14.18 29.30 1.36
CA PRO A 144 -12.74 29.51 1.36
C PRO A 144 -12.29 30.20 2.65
N THR A 145 -11.15 29.80 3.15
CA THR A 145 -10.54 30.37 4.34
C THR A 145 -9.15 30.89 4.05
N GLU A 146 -8.78 31.98 4.71
CA GLU A 146 -7.43 32.51 4.69
C GLU A 146 -6.96 32.75 6.12
N ARG A 147 -5.74 32.35 6.42
CA ARG A 147 -5.14 32.50 7.75
C ARG A 147 -3.70 32.99 7.65
N GLY A 148 -3.36 33.89 8.53
CA GLY A 148 -1.98 34.38 8.67
C GLY A 148 -1.12 33.33 9.40
N PHE A 149 0.10 33.08 8.90
CA PHE A 149 1.10 32.24 9.50
C PHE A 149 2.49 32.84 9.28
N ASN A 150 3.15 33.30 10.33
CA ASN A 150 4.51 33.87 10.30
C ASN A 150 4.73 34.94 9.19
N GLY A 151 3.74 35.81 9.01
CA GLY A 151 3.77 36.85 7.97
C GLY A 151 3.37 36.38 6.57
N LEU A 152 2.93 35.15 6.42
CA LEU A 152 2.40 34.54 5.20
C LEU A 152 0.89 34.33 5.32
N ILE A 153 0.23 34.07 4.21
CA ILE A 153 -1.18 33.68 4.19
C ILE A 153 -1.25 32.23 3.69
N THR A 154 -1.98 31.41 4.42
CA THR A 154 -2.33 30.05 4.01
C THR A 154 -3.79 30.02 3.56
N HIS A 155 -4.12 29.10 2.67
CA HIS A 155 -5.41 29.01 2.02
C HIS A 155 -6.11 27.67 2.27
N GLY A 156 -7.40 27.69 2.58
CA GLY A 156 -8.31 26.55 2.55
C GLY A 156 -9.41 26.83 1.53
N LYS A 157 -9.88 25.81 0.83
CA LYS A 157 -10.86 25.95 -0.26
C LYS A 157 -12.29 25.70 0.19
N LEU A 158 -12.50 24.68 1.04
CA LEU A 158 -13.82 24.20 1.46
C LEU A 158 -14.06 24.28 2.97
N GLY A 159 -13.05 24.68 3.74
CA GLY A 159 -13.16 24.99 5.16
C GLY A 159 -13.22 23.78 6.09
N GLY A 160 -12.80 22.61 5.65
CA GLY A 160 -12.61 21.47 6.55
C GLY A 160 -11.46 21.71 7.54
N THR A 161 -11.53 21.09 8.73
CA THR A 161 -10.60 21.30 9.84
C THR A 161 -10.23 20.00 10.55
N ILE A 162 -9.13 20.02 11.30
CA ILE A 162 -8.75 18.90 12.20
C ILE A 162 -9.84 18.64 13.24
N ARG A 163 -10.42 19.70 13.81
CA ARG A 163 -11.53 19.58 14.74
C ARG A 163 -12.75 18.93 14.08
N GLY A 164 -13.03 19.28 12.81
CA GLY A 164 -14.07 18.63 12.04
C GLY A 164 -13.84 17.12 11.88
N VAL A 165 -12.58 16.69 11.73
CA VAL A 165 -12.24 15.26 11.72
C VAL A 165 -12.52 14.65 13.10
N THR A 166 -12.04 15.27 14.18
CA THR A 166 -12.22 14.80 15.56
C THR A 166 -13.69 14.60 15.91
N GLU A 167 -14.54 15.57 15.58
CA GLU A 167 -15.97 15.54 15.86
C GLU A 167 -16.75 14.47 15.05
N ASN A 168 -16.10 13.85 14.04
CA ASN A 168 -16.67 12.80 13.19
C ASN A 168 -16.01 11.42 13.35
N LEU A 169 -15.17 11.22 14.36
CA LEU A 169 -14.57 9.91 14.65
C LEU A 169 -15.61 8.82 14.94
N ASP A 170 -16.74 9.19 15.52
CA ASP A 170 -17.86 8.27 15.76
C ASP A 170 -18.48 7.73 14.46
N TYR A 171 -18.46 8.52 13.37
CA TYR A 171 -18.87 8.04 12.05
C TYR A 171 -17.90 7.01 11.50
N LEU A 172 -16.60 7.26 11.64
CA LEU A 172 -15.57 6.34 11.20
C LEU A 172 -15.60 5.02 11.99
N ALA A 173 -15.86 5.11 13.29
CA ALA A 173 -16.06 3.93 14.14
C ALA A 173 -17.29 3.12 13.72
N ASP A 174 -18.43 3.78 13.44
CA ASP A 174 -19.66 3.18 12.99
C ASP A 174 -19.56 2.58 11.57
N LEU A 175 -18.71 3.17 10.70
CA LEU A 175 -18.34 2.60 9.42
C LEU A 175 -17.49 1.31 9.59
N GLY A 176 -16.77 1.19 10.69
CA GLY A 176 -15.95 0.04 11.06
C GLY A 176 -14.46 0.19 10.73
N VAL A 177 -14.00 1.36 10.26
CA VAL A 177 -12.58 1.63 10.02
C VAL A 177 -11.82 1.79 11.34
N ASN A 178 -10.53 1.49 11.32
CA ASN A 178 -9.68 1.55 12.51
C ASN A 178 -8.31 2.18 12.25
N CYS A 179 -8.13 2.79 11.08
CA CYS A 179 -6.94 3.56 10.74
C CYS A 179 -7.35 4.78 9.90
N ILE A 180 -6.88 5.96 10.28
CA ILE A 180 -7.10 7.21 9.56
C ILE A 180 -5.80 7.58 8.86
N TYR A 181 -5.88 7.89 7.58
CA TYR A 181 -4.78 8.51 6.85
C TYR A 181 -5.21 9.93 6.44
N LEU A 182 -4.49 10.94 6.93
CA LEU A 182 -4.69 12.34 6.60
C LEU A 182 -3.75 12.78 5.49
N ASN A 183 -4.30 13.31 4.38
CA ASN A 183 -3.50 14.06 3.42
C ASN A 183 -2.84 15.28 4.10
N PRO A 184 -1.88 16.02 3.48
CA PRO A 184 -1.03 16.97 4.19
C PRO A 184 -1.80 17.94 5.06
N ILE A 185 -1.31 18.14 6.29
CA ILE A 185 -1.95 18.96 7.32
C ILE A 185 -1.08 20.14 7.79
N PHE A 186 0.16 20.20 7.31
CA PHE A 186 1.11 21.21 7.76
C PHE A 186 0.92 22.53 7.03
N ALA A 187 1.47 23.60 7.62
CA ALA A 187 1.38 24.95 7.06
C ALA A 187 1.95 25.01 5.64
N ALA A 188 1.12 25.44 4.69
CA ALA A 188 1.43 25.46 3.27
C ALA A 188 0.77 26.67 2.58
N GLY A 189 1.26 27.02 1.39
CA GLY A 189 0.71 28.13 0.62
C GLY A 189 -0.67 27.82 0.06
N GLU A 190 -0.82 26.67 -0.57
CA GLU A 190 -2.01 26.28 -1.31
C GLU A 190 -2.98 25.41 -0.49
N TYR A 191 -4.21 25.29 -0.96
CA TYR A 191 -5.27 24.54 -0.27
C TYR A 191 -4.98 23.03 -0.11
N HIS A 192 -4.23 22.46 -1.06
CA HIS A 192 -3.89 21.04 -1.07
C HIS A 192 -2.77 20.67 -0.10
N LYS A 193 -2.02 21.65 0.39
CA LYS A 193 -0.95 21.52 1.39
C LYS A 193 0.26 20.69 0.97
N TYR A 194 0.52 20.50 -0.32
CA TYR A 194 1.75 19.85 -0.79
C TYR A 194 2.93 20.81 -0.95
N ASP A 195 2.72 22.13 -0.97
CA ASP A 195 3.74 23.18 -0.99
C ASP A 195 4.09 23.69 0.42
N LEU A 196 4.65 22.81 1.24
CA LEU A 196 4.86 23.05 2.68
C LEU A 196 5.83 24.20 2.95
N ILE A 197 5.44 25.10 3.84
CA ILE A 197 6.25 26.23 4.32
C ILE A 197 6.78 26.02 5.75
N ASP A 198 6.13 25.14 6.52
CA ASP A 198 6.57 24.73 7.85
C ASP A 198 6.16 23.27 8.10
N TYR A 199 7.07 22.48 8.69
CA TYR A 199 6.89 21.05 8.92
C TYR A 199 6.59 20.70 10.39
N TYR A 200 6.54 21.73 11.28
CA TYR A 200 6.33 21.54 12.72
C TYR A 200 4.99 22.09 13.22
N HIS A 201 4.23 22.76 12.34
CA HIS A 201 2.95 23.36 12.70
C HIS A 201 1.84 22.90 11.75
N ILE A 202 0.69 22.60 12.35
CA ILE A 202 -0.55 22.41 11.61
C ILE A 202 -0.91 23.70 10.89
N ASP A 203 -1.44 23.58 9.66
CA ASP A 203 -1.89 24.72 8.90
C ASP A 203 -3.00 25.49 9.64
N PRO A 204 -2.89 26.82 9.81
CA PRO A 204 -3.90 27.60 10.53
C PRO A 204 -5.32 27.54 9.94
N CYS A 205 -5.48 27.19 8.67
CA CYS A 205 -6.80 26.92 8.09
C CYS A 205 -7.41 25.62 8.62
N PHE A 206 -6.57 24.67 9.07
CA PHE A 206 -7.02 23.38 9.62
C PHE A 206 -7.13 23.39 11.14
N GLY A 207 -6.39 24.27 11.84
CA GLY A 207 -6.38 24.34 13.30
C GLY A 207 -4.98 24.52 13.88
N THR A 208 -4.74 23.93 15.03
CA THR A 208 -3.51 24.04 15.80
C THR A 208 -2.88 22.66 16.06
N ASN A 209 -1.64 22.67 16.57
CA ASN A 209 -0.98 21.44 17.03
C ASN A 209 -1.76 20.79 18.19
N GLU A 210 -2.42 21.58 19.02
CA GLU A 210 -3.27 21.12 20.14
C GLU A 210 -4.52 20.42 19.61
N ASP A 211 -5.18 20.97 18.57
CA ASP A 211 -6.32 20.32 17.91
C ASP A 211 -5.91 18.97 17.32
N PHE A 212 -4.70 18.89 16.74
CA PHE A 212 -4.17 17.63 16.22
C PHE A 212 -3.85 16.61 17.31
N ARG A 213 -3.31 17.07 18.46
CA ARG A 213 -3.10 16.21 19.62
C ARG A 213 -4.42 15.62 20.11
N GLU A 214 -5.46 16.47 20.22
CA GLU A 214 -6.82 16.03 20.60
C GLU A 214 -7.35 14.97 19.62
N LEU A 215 -7.13 15.16 18.31
CA LEU A 215 -7.52 14.16 17.30
C LEU A 215 -6.83 12.82 17.54
N VAL A 216 -5.50 12.81 17.70
CA VAL A 216 -4.73 11.57 17.88
C VAL A 216 -5.14 10.87 19.17
N ASP A 217 -5.22 11.60 20.29
CA ASP A 217 -5.59 11.03 21.60
C ASP A 217 -7.02 10.45 21.56
N THR A 218 -7.95 11.15 20.91
CA THR A 218 -9.34 10.67 20.77
C THR A 218 -9.41 9.44 19.86
N ALA A 219 -8.72 9.44 18.72
CA ALA A 219 -8.65 8.31 17.81
C ALA A 219 -8.07 7.07 18.51
N HIS A 220 -6.97 7.22 19.23
CA HIS A 220 -6.36 6.15 20.02
C HIS A 220 -7.30 5.64 21.13
N GLY A 221 -8.01 6.55 21.80
CA GLY A 221 -9.06 6.19 22.78
C GLY A 221 -10.19 5.35 22.21
N MET A 222 -10.43 5.44 20.89
CA MET A 222 -11.40 4.64 20.14
C MET A 222 -10.77 3.42 19.44
N GLY A 223 -9.48 3.15 19.64
CA GLY A 223 -8.75 2.04 19.02
C GLY A 223 -8.40 2.26 17.55
N MET A 224 -8.38 3.51 17.08
CA MET A 224 -7.99 3.87 15.72
C MET A 224 -6.53 4.31 15.68
N ARG A 225 -5.85 4.02 14.57
CA ARG A 225 -4.50 4.49 14.24
C ARG A 225 -4.57 5.76 13.42
N VAL A 226 -3.51 6.59 13.47
CA VAL A 226 -3.40 7.83 12.72
C VAL A 226 -2.10 7.85 11.91
N ILE A 227 -2.23 7.96 10.59
CA ILE A 227 -1.14 8.12 9.63
C ILE A 227 -1.27 9.51 9.02
N ILE A 228 -0.14 10.19 8.83
CA ILE A 228 -0.11 11.51 8.19
C ILE A 228 0.80 11.51 6.97
N ASP A 229 0.61 12.51 6.10
CA ASP A 229 1.36 12.68 4.86
C ASP A 229 2.66 13.45 5.12
N GLY A 230 3.78 12.93 4.61
CA GLY A 230 5.11 13.52 4.70
C GLY A 230 5.65 13.87 3.32
N VAL A 231 5.78 15.15 3.04
CA VAL A 231 6.28 15.68 1.77
C VAL A 231 7.74 16.07 1.94
N PHE A 232 8.65 15.20 1.51
CA PHE A 232 10.10 15.36 1.70
C PHE A 232 10.89 15.44 0.38
N ASN A 233 10.23 15.23 -0.75
CA ASN A 233 10.81 15.40 -2.08
C ASN A 233 11.04 16.88 -2.44
N HIS A 234 10.13 17.73 -2.02
CA HIS A 234 10.11 19.17 -2.31
C HIS A 234 9.55 19.92 -1.11
N CYS A 235 9.68 21.24 -1.12
CA CYS A 235 9.03 22.12 -0.16
C CYS A 235 8.22 23.20 -0.90
N GLY A 236 7.56 24.09 -0.18
CA GLY A 236 6.91 25.25 -0.76
C GLY A 236 7.89 26.38 -1.07
N TRP A 237 7.53 27.26 -2.01
CA TRP A 237 8.31 28.46 -2.36
C TRP A 237 8.67 29.33 -1.15
N ARG A 238 7.77 29.37 -0.15
CA ARG A 238 7.92 30.18 1.06
C ARG A 238 8.53 29.42 2.24
N PHE A 239 9.09 28.22 2.00
CA PHE A 239 9.88 27.49 3.00
C PHE A 239 11.13 28.32 3.34
N PHE A 240 11.45 28.45 4.62
CA PHE A 240 12.46 29.38 5.12
C PHE A 240 13.81 29.26 4.40
N ALA A 241 14.27 28.05 4.11
CA ALA A 241 15.55 27.84 3.45
C ALA A 241 15.52 28.29 1.99
N PHE A 242 14.42 28.04 1.26
CA PHE A 242 14.27 28.49 -0.13
C PHE A 242 14.09 30.01 -0.22
N GLU A 243 13.35 30.58 0.72
CA GLU A 243 13.16 32.04 0.81
C GLU A 243 14.50 32.77 1.06
N ASP A 244 15.38 32.20 1.90
CA ASP A 244 16.75 32.70 2.10
C ASP A 244 17.59 32.65 0.80
N VAL A 245 17.46 31.55 0.04
CA VAL A 245 18.11 31.39 -1.28
C VAL A 245 17.62 32.46 -2.27
N VAL A 246 16.32 32.70 -2.34
CA VAL A 246 15.74 33.75 -3.20
C VAL A 246 16.27 35.12 -2.83
N GLN A 247 16.43 35.44 -1.53
CA GLN A 247 16.90 36.73 -1.04
C GLN A 247 18.40 36.94 -1.18
N LYS A 248 19.22 35.92 -0.89
CA LYS A 248 20.69 36.04 -0.79
C LYS A 248 21.46 35.46 -2.00
N GLY A 249 20.76 34.74 -2.89
CA GLY A 249 21.37 34.12 -4.05
C GLY A 249 22.45 33.10 -3.65
N GLU A 250 23.58 33.12 -4.35
CA GLU A 250 24.73 32.23 -4.12
C GLU A 250 25.32 32.33 -2.70
N SER A 251 25.05 33.41 -1.97
CA SER A 251 25.57 33.60 -0.61
C SER A 251 24.67 32.99 0.49
N SER A 252 23.55 32.41 0.12
CA SER A 252 22.69 31.68 1.05
C SER A 252 23.39 30.46 1.63
N ALA A 253 23.25 30.25 2.94
CA ALA A 253 23.72 29.05 3.61
C ALA A 253 22.92 27.79 3.21
N TYR A 254 21.80 27.96 2.53
CA TYR A 254 20.89 26.89 2.11
C TYR A 254 20.93 26.63 0.59
N ALA A 255 21.88 27.24 -0.17
CA ALA A 255 21.90 27.08 -1.61
C ALA A 255 22.06 25.61 -2.03
N ASP A 256 22.84 24.82 -1.31
CA ASP A 256 23.07 23.37 -1.55
C ASP A 256 21.96 22.47 -1.03
N TRP A 257 20.90 23.04 -0.44
CA TRP A 257 19.69 22.28 -0.07
C TRP A 257 18.79 21.98 -1.27
N PHE A 258 19.05 22.61 -2.42
CA PHE A 258 18.18 22.56 -3.60
C PHE A 258 18.96 22.21 -4.87
N TYR A 259 18.29 21.53 -5.79
CA TYR A 259 18.87 21.13 -7.07
C TYR A 259 18.85 22.25 -8.13
N ARG A 260 19.93 22.34 -8.92
CA ARG A 260 20.05 23.09 -10.18
C ARG A 260 19.56 24.54 -10.10
N LEU A 261 20.01 25.28 -9.10
CA LEU A 261 19.70 26.69 -8.97
C LEU A 261 20.39 27.53 -10.06
N SER A 262 19.62 28.38 -10.72
CA SER A 262 20.15 29.47 -11.56
C SER A 262 19.96 30.79 -10.84
N PHE A 263 21.03 31.56 -10.68
CA PHE A 263 20.97 32.82 -9.95
C PHE A 263 20.86 34.05 -10.88
N PRO A 264 20.06 35.06 -10.53
CA PRO A 264 19.19 35.09 -9.34
C PRO A 264 18.03 34.09 -9.47
N VAL A 265 17.66 33.47 -8.34
CA VAL A 265 16.49 32.58 -8.32
C VAL A 265 15.22 33.41 -8.48
N VAL A 266 14.51 33.20 -9.57
CA VAL A 266 13.28 33.92 -9.92
C VAL A 266 12.18 32.95 -10.24
N ARG A 267 11.02 33.17 -9.65
CA ARG A 267 9.81 32.41 -10.02
C ARG A 267 9.27 32.93 -11.35
N PRO A 268 9.09 32.09 -12.36
CA PRO A 268 8.45 32.52 -13.61
C PRO A 268 7.03 33.03 -13.37
N ASP A 269 6.62 34.08 -14.06
CA ASP A 269 5.22 34.54 -14.05
C ASP A 269 4.31 33.59 -14.82
N ASP A 270 4.79 33.06 -15.94
CA ASP A 270 4.10 32.04 -16.72
C ASP A 270 4.16 30.68 -16.01
N PRO A 271 3.01 30.09 -15.63
CA PRO A 271 2.96 28.77 -15.00
C PRO A 271 3.55 27.63 -15.84
N GLU A 272 3.55 27.76 -17.17
CA GLU A 272 4.08 26.77 -18.10
C GLU A 272 5.60 26.92 -18.34
N ALA A 273 6.20 27.99 -17.86
CA ALA A 273 7.64 28.20 -18.02
C ALA A 273 8.45 27.30 -17.08
N ILE A 274 9.50 26.68 -17.62
CA ILE A 274 10.43 25.87 -16.82
C ILE A 274 11.23 26.80 -15.90
N PRO A 275 11.17 26.59 -14.56
CA PRO A 275 11.93 27.40 -13.62
C PRO A 275 13.44 27.23 -13.75
N GLY A 276 14.22 28.21 -13.28
CA GLY A 276 15.68 28.15 -13.18
C GLY A 276 16.18 27.33 -11.97
N TYR A 277 15.35 26.45 -11.42
CA TYR A 277 15.63 25.53 -10.32
C TYR A 277 14.84 24.23 -10.55
N GLU A 278 15.32 23.12 -10.01
CA GLU A 278 14.57 21.87 -10.05
C GLU A 278 13.33 21.99 -9.16
N CYS A 279 12.22 21.39 -9.58
CA CYS A 279 10.97 21.37 -8.85
C CYS A 279 10.19 20.08 -9.14
N PHE A 280 9.22 19.77 -8.31
CA PHE A 280 8.30 18.66 -8.57
C PHE A 280 7.51 18.94 -9.86
N GLY A 281 7.64 18.09 -10.85
CA GLY A 281 6.82 18.10 -12.07
C GLY A 281 6.78 19.43 -12.84
N TYR A 282 7.76 20.29 -12.72
CA TYR A 282 7.77 21.68 -13.21
C TYR A 282 6.87 22.65 -12.43
N GLU A 283 6.30 22.22 -11.28
CA GLU A 283 5.51 23.12 -10.43
C GLU A 283 6.39 24.16 -9.74
N ARG A 284 6.34 25.39 -10.23
CA ARG A 284 7.20 26.50 -9.79
C ARG A 284 7.09 26.87 -8.31
N LEU A 285 6.04 26.41 -7.62
CA LEU A 285 5.84 26.62 -6.19
C LEU A 285 6.43 25.50 -5.32
N MET A 286 6.97 24.45 -5.94
CA MET A 286 7.45 23.23 -5.26
C MET A 286 8.91 22.92 -5.56
N PRO A 287 9.88 23.77 -5.10
CA PRO A 287 11.31 23.54 -5.33
C PRO A 287 11.78 22.22 -4.70
N LYS A 288 12.57 21.48 -5.48
CA LYS A 288 13.06 20.15 -5.11
C LYS A 288 14.21 20.23 -4.12
N LEU A 289 14.11 19.46 -3.05
CA LEU A 289 15.13 19.32 -2.03
C LEU A 289 16.24 18.34 -2.47
N ASP A 290 17.49 18.66 -2.16
CA ASP A 290 18.61 17.73 -2.23
C ASP A 290 18.66 16.88 -0.95
N THR A 291 17.91 15.78 -0.94
CA THR A 291 17.82 14.87 0.21
C THR A 291 19.12 14.09 0.46
N ALA A 292 20.07 14.09 -0.51
CA ALA A 292 21.41 13.56 -0.31
C ALA A 292 22.30 14.51 0.54
N ASN A 293 21.94 15.80 0.63
CA ASN A 293 22.61 16.76 1.50
C ASN A 293 22.43 16.35 2.98
N PRO A 294 23.52 16.25 3.78
CA PRO A 294 23.43 15.83 5.18
C PRO A 294 22.57 16.73 6.07
N GLU A 295 22.56 18.05 5.83
CA GLU A 295 21.76 19.00 6.62
C GLU A 295 20.27 18.87 6.31
N VAL A 296 19.91 18.69 5.02
CA VAL A 296 18.55 18.40 4.58
C VAL A 296 18.06 17.10 5.22
N ARG A 297 18.89 16.06 5.16
CA ARG A 297 18.58 14.76 5.76
C ARG A 297 18.37 14.88 7.26
N GLU A 298 19.26 15.58 7.96
CA GLU A 298 19.12 15.78 9.41
C GLU A 298 17.82 16.51 9.75
N TYR A 299 17.53 17.61 9.04
CA TYR A 299 16.33 18.41 9.28
C TYR A 299 15.05 17.59 9.10
N PHE A 300 14.89 16.91 7.96
CA PHE A 300 13.66 16.20 7.65
C PHE A 300 13.51 14.86 8.39
N CYS A 301 14.62 14.18 8.70
CA CYS A 301 14.55 13.03 9.60
C CYS A 301 14.15 13.46 11.03
N ALA A 302 14.58 14.64 11.50
CA ALA A 302 14.12 15.19 12.78
C ALA A 302 12.61 15.52 12.76
N VAL A 303 12.08 16.01 11.65
CA VAL A 303 10.62 16.16 11.46
C VAL A 303 9.90 14.81 11.61
N GLY A 304 10.43 13.76 10.93
CA GLY A 304 9.86 12.42 11.01
C GLY A 304 9.79 11.88 12.45
N GLU A 305 10.85 12.08 13.23
CA GLU A 305 10.90 11.71 14.66
C GLU A 305 9.95 12.53 15.51
N TYR A 306 9.87 13.85 15.26
CA TYR A 306 9.11 14.79 16.07
C TYR A 306 7.64 14.39 16.17
N TRP A 307 6.97 14.17 15.03
CA TRP A 307 5.54 13.85 15.02
C TRP A 307 5.24 12.50 15.65
N VAL A 308 6.12 11.51 15.48
CA VAL A 308 5.97 10.21 16.15
C VAL A 308 6.19 10.33 17.65
N ARG A 309 7.19 11.10 18.08
CA ARG A 309 7.54 11.25 19.51
C ARG A 309 6.53 12.12 20.25
N GLU A 310 6.21 13.30 19.69
CA GLU A 310 5.43 14.31 20.40
C GLU A 310 3.93 14.08 20.27
N PHE A 311 3.47 13.55 19.15
CA PHE A 311 2.03 13.36 18.90
C PHE A 311 1.61 11.89 18.88
N GLY A 312 2.53 10.96 18.85
CA GLY A 312 2.22 9.53 18.89
C GLY A 312 1.56 9.00 17.62
N ILE A 313 1.79 9.64 16.44
CA ILE A 313 1.25 9.12 15.19
C ILE A 313 1.74 7.70 14.92
N ASP A 314 0.90 6.90 14.25
CA ASP A 314 1.16 5.48 13.99
C ASP A 314 1.87 5.22 12.67
N GLY A 315 2.11 6.25 11.87
CA GLY A 315 2.85 6.10 10.62
C GLY A 315 2.88 7.32 9.73
N TRP A 316 3.62 7.16 8.65
CA TRP A 316 3.80 8.13 7.59
C TRP A 316 3.41 7.56 6.24
N ARG A 317 2.66 8.29 5.45
CA ARG A 317 2.63 8.15 3.99
C ARG A 317 3.63 9.14 3.42
N LEU A 318 4.51 8.69 2.56
CA LEU A 318 5.69 9.42 2.09
C LEU A 318 5.49 9.78 0.62
N ASP A 319 5.26 11.06 0.40
CA ASP A 319 4.92 11.66 -0.89
C ASP A 319 6.09 11.57 -1.88
N VAL A 320 5.81 11.28 -3.16
CA VAL A 320 6.78 11.19 -4.25
C VAL A 320 8.03 10.38 -3.84
N ALA A 321 7.81 9.24 -3.19
CA ALA A 321 8.87 8.48 -2.53
C ALA A 321 9.96 7.98 -3.49
N SER A 322 9.62 7.79 -4.76
CA SER A 322 10.53 7.32 -5.80
C SER A 322 11.56 8.38 -6.27
N GLU A 323 11.37 9.65 -5.92
CA GLU A 323 12.29 10.73 -6.29
C GLU A 323 13.22 11.18 -5.14
N VAL A 324 13.13 10.56 -3.98
CA VAL A 324 13.99 10.81 -2.81
C VAL A 324 15.07 9.73 -2.73
N ASP A 325 16.29 10.09 -2.33
CA ASP A 325 17.40 9.14 -2.31
C ASP A 325 17.27 8.06 -1.24
N ASP A 326 17.79 6.87 -1.55
CA ASP A 326 17.72 5.70 -0.67
C ASP A 326 18.36 5.90 0.70
N ALA A 327 19.46 6.66 0.78
CA ALA A 327 20.14 6.86 2.06
C ALA A 327 19.32 7.75 3.01
N PHE A 328 18.54 8.69 2.44
CA PHE A 328 17.56 9.45 3.21
C PHE A 328 16.51 8.51 3.79
N TRP A 329 15.88 7.64 2.97
CA TRP A 329 14.83 6.74 3.44
C TRP A 329 15.32 5.73 4.48
N ARG A 330 16.54 5.21 4.34
CA ARG A 330 17.14 4.32 5.34
C ARG A 330 17.36 5.02 6.68
N GLU A 331 17.85 6.26 6.65
CA GLU A 331 18.04 7.04 7.88
C GLU A 331 16.69 7.46 8.49
N PHE A 332 15.72 7.90 7.67
CA PHE A 332 14.38 8.22 8.10
C PHE A 332 13.72 7.04 8.82
N ARG A 333 13.74 5.85 8.18
CA ARG A 333 13.27 4.63 8.81
C ARG A 333 13.96 4.34 10.13
N ARG A 334 15.29 4.37 10.13
CA ARG A 334 16.09 4.08 11.34
C ARG A 334 15.68 4.97 12.51
N ARG A 335 15.48 6.26 12.28
CA ARG A 335 15.12 7.25 13.30
C ARG A 335 13.68 7.09 13.76
N VAL A 336 12.74 7.00 12.84
CA VAL A 336 11.31 6.79 13.14
C VAL A 336 11.09 5.50 13.93
N LYS A 337 11.67 4.38 13.46
CA LYS A 337 11.55 3.08 14.15
C LYS A 337 12.28 3.02 15.50
N ALA A 338 13.24 3.87 15.74
CA ALA A 338 13.88 3.99 17.06
C ALA A 338 12.95 4.67 18.09
N VAL A 339 12.06 5.55 17.66
CA VAL A 339 11.03 6.17 18.50
C VAL A 339 9.86 5.21 18.70
N ASN A 340 9.30 4.68 17.62
CA ASN A 340 8.21 3.72 17.64
C ASN A 340 8.45 2.62 16.60
N PRO A 341 8.83 1.39 16.99
CA PRO A 341 9.07 0.29 16.08
C PRO A 341 7.80 -0.13 15.29
N ASP A 342 6.61 0.19 15.81
CA ASP A 342 5.32 -0.12 15.19
C ASP A 342 4.76 1.02 14.33
N ALA A 343 5.48 2.14 14.16
CA ALA A 343 5.11 3.19 13.20
C ALA A 343 5.27 2.68 11.77
N LEU A 344 4.20 2.73 10.96
CA LEU A 344 4.18 2.24 9.58
C LEU A 344 4.76 3.28 8.61
N LEU A 345 5.59 2.85 7.66
CA LEU A 345 6.13 3.68 6.59
C LEU A 345 5.56 3.22 5.25
N ILE A 346 4.75 4.07 4.63
CA ILE A 346 4.08 3.80 3.36
C ILE A 346 4.66 4.72 2.28
N GLY A 347 5.38 4.18 1.30
CA GLY A 347 5.86 4.98 0.17
C GLY A 347 4.77 5.20 -0.88
N GLU A 348 4.67 6.40 -1.41
CA GLU A 348 3.94 6.60 -2.65
C GLU A 348 4.82 6.20 -3.82
N VAL A 349 4.50 5.04 -4.41
CA VAL A 349 5.16 4.50 -5.59
C VAL A 349 4.08 4.00 -6.53
N TRP A 350 4.05 4.52 -7.76
CA TRP A 350 2.99 4.24 -8.74
C TRP A 350 3.21 2.96 -9.54
N GLU A 351 4.43 2.47 -9.55
CA GLU A 351 4.88 1.23 -10.17
C GLU A 351 5.26 0.17 -9.12
N SER A 352 6.01 -0.84 -9.53
CA SER A 352 6.53 -1.85 -8.61
C SER A 352 7.45 -1.23 -7.55
N ALA A 353 7.06 -1.38 -6.29
CA ALA A 353 7.81 -0.84 -5.16
C ALA A 353 8.91 -1.78 -4.62
N GLY A 354 9.27 -2.85 -5.34
CA GLY A 354 10.20 -3.87 -4.87
C GLY A 354 11.55 -3.34 -4.41
N HIS A 355 12.06 -2.28 -5.05
CA HIS A 355 13.30 -1.61 -4.66
C HIS A 355 13.24 -1.06 -3.22
N TRP A 356 12.16 -0.41 -2.88
CA TRP A 356 11.99 0.25 -1.57
C TRP A 356 11.45 -0.69 -0.48
N LEU A 357 10.89 -1.84 -0.87
CA LEU A 357 10.34 -2.87 0.04
C LEU A 357 11.36 -3.96 0.35
N ASP A 358 12.62 -3.60 0.52
CA ASP A 358 13.72 -4.51 0.87
C ASP A 358 13.85 -4.78 2.38
N GLY A 359 13.03 -4.11 3.20
CA GLY A 359 13.06 -4.15 4.66
C GLY A 359 13.91 -3.05 5.30
N SER A 360 14.60 -2.21 4.49
CA SER A 360 15.48 -1.13 4.98
C SER A 360 14.88 0.27 4.83
N MET A 361 13.87 0.45 3.98
CA MET A 361 13.24 1.74 3.68
C MET A 361 11.77 1.76 4.09
N PHE A 362 10.88 1.10 3.33
CA PHE A 362 9.44 1.12 3.62
C PHE A 362 8.93 -0.23 4.12
N ASP A 363 7.79 -0.20 4.82
CA ASP A 363 7.00 -1.37 5.20
C ASP A 363 5.92 -1.67 4.17
N SER A 364 5.46 -0.64 3.47
CA SER A 364 4.29 -0.63 2.60
C SER A 364 4.50 0.34 1.44
N ALA A 365 3.71 0.16 0.40
CA ALA A 365 3.51 1.14 -0.66
C ALA A 365 2.01 1.32 -0.96
N MET A 366 1.64 2.47 -1.52
CA MET A 366 0.31 2.66 -2.10
C MET A 366 0.18 1.77 -3.33
N ASN A 367 -0.72 0.77 -3.28
CA ASN A 367 -0.83 -0.24 -4.33
C ASN A 367 -1.67 0.28 -5.51
N TYR A 368 -1.10 1.18 -6.31
CA TYR A 368 -1.73 1.67 -7.54
C TYR A 368 -1.83 0.60 -8.63
N GLU A 369 -1.08 -0.49 -8.54
CA GLU A 369 -1.24 -1.64 -9.44
C GLU A 369 -2.56 -2.36 -9.17
N LEU A 370 -2.93 -2.54 -7.89
CA LEU A 370 -4.25 -3.07 -7.52
C LEU A 370 -5.36 -2.24 -8.19
N ARG A 371 -5.30 -0.90 -8.04
CA ARG A 371 -6.22 0.02 -8.70
C ARG A 371 -6.26 -0.18 -10.20
N ARG A 372 -5.11 -0.27 -10.85
CA ARG A 372 -4.99 -0.45 -12.30
C ARG A 372 -5.69 -1.72 -12.77
N HIS A 373 -5.48 -2.83 -12.07
CA HIS A 373 -6.06 -4.11 -12.42
C HIS A 373 -7.56 -4.18 -12.06
N CYS A 374 -7.95 -3.63 -10.91
CA CYS A 374 -9.38 -3.48 -10.57
C CYS A 374 -10.12 -2.62 -11.61
N ARG A 375 -9.51 -1.52 -12.08
CA ARG A 375 -10.10 -0.68 -13.14
C ARG A 375 -10.37 -1.47 -14.40
N ARG A 376 -9.38 -2.24 -14.88
CA ARG A 376 -9.51 -3.02 -16.11
C ARG A 376 -10.54 -4.14 -15.99
N PHE A 377 -10.58 -4.82 -14.83
CA PHE A 377 -11.50 -5.93 -14.63
C PHE A 377 -12.90 -5.48 -14.26
N PHE A 378 -13.07 -4.63 -13.24
CA PHE A 378 -14.39 -4.24 -12.74
C PHE A 378 -14.99 -3.03 -13.47
N ALA A 379 -14.19 -2.00 -13.76
CA ALA A 379 -14.74 -0.77 -14.32
C ALA A 379 -14.79 -0.76 -15.85
N GLU A 380 -13.72 -1.14 -16.51
CA GLU A 380 -13.63 -1.16 -17.98
C GLU A 380 -14.11 -2.48 -18.60
N MET A 381 -14.10 -3.57 -17.82
CA MET A 381 -14.39 -4.94 -18.28
C MET A 381 -13.53 -5.33 -19.49
N SER A 382 -12.31 -4.81 -19.56
CA SER A 382 -11.35 -5.00 -20.65
C SER A 382 -10.44 -6.22 -20.46
N GLU A 383 -10.41 -6.79 -19.27
CA GLU A 383 -9.70 -8.04 -18.92
C GLU A 383 -10.70 -9.10 -18.44
N ASP A 384 -10.42 -10.37 -18.75
CA ASP A 384 -11.18 -11.51 -18.23
C ASP A 384 -10.67 -11.95 -16.84
N ALA A 385 -11.41 -12.86 -16.19
CA ALA A 385 -11.04 -13.36 -14.86
C ALA A 385 -9.68 -14.09 -14.86
N TYR A 386 -9.31 -14.74 -15.97
CA TYR A 386 -8.03 -15.43 -16.10
C TYR A 386 -6.85 -14.45 -16.03
N THR A 387 -6.92 -13.40 -16.84
CA THR A 387 -5.91 -12.33 -16.84
C THR A 387 -5.86 -11.61 -15.49
N PHE A 388 -7.03 -11.27 -14.92
CA PHE A 388 -7.10 -10.62 -13.60
C PHE A 388 -6.48 -11.50 -12.49
N SER A 389 -6.75 -12.80 -12.49
CA SER A 389 -6.12 -13.76 -11.55
C SER A 389 -4.60 -13.77 -11.67
N GLY A 390 -4.07 -13.75 -12.90
CA GLY A 390 -2.63 -13.66 -13.15
C GLY A 390 -2.03 -12.37 -12.59
N ARG A 391 -2.73 -11.23 -12.71
CA ARG A 391 -2.29 -9.95 -12.12
C ARG A 391 -2.28 -10.00 -10.59
N CYS A 392 -3.29 -10.64 -9.99
CA CYS A 392 -3.31 -10.87 -8.54
C CYS A 392 -2.10 -11.69 -8.08
N THR A 393 -1.78 -12.76 -8.82
CA THR A 393 -0.61 -13.60 -8.57
C THR A 393 0.69 -12.80 -8.63
N ASP A 394 0.88 -12.01 -9.69
CA ASP A 394 2.08 -11.20 -9.87
C ASP A 394 2.27 -10.19 -8.73
N MET A 395 1.22 -9.49 -8.30
CA MET A 395 1.27 -8.58 -7.16
C MET A 395 1.67 -9.30 -5.85
N LEU A 396 1.17 -10.52 -5.62
CA LEU A 396 1.46 -11.27 -4.40
C LEU A 396 2.86 -11.91 -4.40
N MET A 397 3.36 -12.33 -5.57
CA MET A 397 4.65 -13.03 -5.66
C MET A 397 5.84 -12.09 -5.78
N ARG A 398 5.61 -10.80 -6.04
CA ARG A 398 6.65 -9.79 -6.26
C ARG A 398 7.38 -9.36 -5.00
N TYR A 399 6.75 -9.47 -3.83
CA TYR A 399 7.30 -9.02 -2.57
C TYR A 399 7.63 -10.17 -1.63
N ARG A 400 8.47 -9.89 -0.62
CA ARG A 400 8.69 -10.83 0.48
C ARG A 400 7.36 -11.08 1.20
N LYS A 401 7.12 -12.33 1.59
CA LYS A 401 5.82 -12.80 2.11
C LYS A 401 5.25 -11.94 3.23
N GLN A 402 6.10 -11.53 4.17
CA GLN A 402 5.69 -10.72 5.34
C GLN A 402 5.33 -9.27 5.03
N LEU A 403 5.66 -8.75 3.84
CA LEU A 403 5.32 -7.39 3.44
C LEU A 403 3.97 -7.28 2.72
N ILE A 404 3.42 -8.40 2.26
CA ILE A 404 2.16 -8.44 1.52
C ILE A 404 0.99 -7.89 2.34
N PRO A 405 0.81 -8.24 3.64
CA PRO A 405 -0.30 -7.75 4.44
C PRO A 405 -0.30 -6.24 4.69
N ALA A 406 0.86 -5.60 4.56
CA ALA A 406 1.00 -4.17 4.80
C ALA A 406 0.74 -3.30 3.56
N GLN A 407 0.60 -3.87 2.35
CA GLN A 407 0.40 -3.07 1.14
C GLN A 407 -0.93 -2.33 1.20
N LEU A 408 -0.89 -1.00 0.98
CA LEU A 408 -2.09 -0.15 1.04
C LEU A 408 -2.90 -0.28 -0.26
N GLY A 409 -3.96 -1.08 -0.21
CA GLY A 409 -4.83 -1.36 -1.36
C GLY A 409 -5.79 -0.20 -1.63
N VAL A 410 -5.59 0.54 -2.72
CA VAL A 410 -6.41 1.69 -3.10
C VAL A 410 -7.24 1.38 -4.36
N LEU A 411 -8.51 1.79 -4.39
CA LEU A 411 -9.31 1.88 -5.61
C LEU A 411 -9.24 3.28 -6.20
N ASP A 412 -9.21 4.30 -5.35
CA ASP A 412 -9.00 5.70 -5.70
C ASP A 412 -8.32 6.46 -4.54
N SER A 413 -8.00 7.72 -4.79
CA SER A 413 -7.36 8.62 -3.85
C SER A 413 -7.59 10.07 -4.25
N HIS A 414 -6.98 10.99 -3.51
CA HIS A 414 -6.97 12.43 -3.84
C HIS A 414 -6.22 12.79 -5.14
N ASP A 415 -5.51 11.85 -5.78
CA ASP A 415 -4.72 12.06 -7.01
C ASP A 415 -5.32 11.41 -8.24
N VAL A 416 -6.38 10.65 -8.09
CA VAL A 416 -6.98 9.89 -9.19
C VAL A 416 -8.50 9.92 -9.15
N SER A 417 -9.12 9.69 -10.32
CA SER A 417 -10.58 9.65 -10.47
C SER A 417 -11.25 8.67 -9.50
N ARG A 418 -12.43 9.02 -9.01
CA ARG A 418 -13.28 8.17 -8.19
C ARG A 418 -13.63 6.88 -8.94
N PHE A 419 -13.58 5.74 -8.26
CA PHE A 419 -13.75 4.44 -8.91
C PHE A 419 -15.17 4.22 -9.43
N LEU A 420 -16.18 4.72 -8.72
CA LEU A 420 -17.57 4.70 -9.19
C LEU A 420 -17.72 5.46 -10.52
N SER A 421 -17.00 6.56 -10.72
CA SER A 421 -16.98 7.28 -12.00
C SER A 421 -16.34 6.46 -13.11
N LEU A 422 -15.28 5.71 -12.82
CA LEU A 422 -14.67 4.80 -13.78
C LEU A 422 -15.60 3.64 -14.16
N CYS A 423 -16.48 3.23 -13.27
CA CYS A 423 -17.56 2.29 -13.55
C CYS A 423 -18.72 2.91 -14.36
N GLY A 424 -18.62 4.20 -14.75
CA GLY A 424 -19.72 4.90 -15.43
C GLY A 424 -20.95 5.12 -14.55
N GLY A 425 -20.81 5.12 -13.22
CA GLY A 425 -21.89 5.21 -12.25
C GLY A 425 -22.60 3.86 -11.99
N ASP A 426 -22.11 2.75 -12.55
CA ASP A 426 -22.69 1.43 -12.25
C ASP A 426 -22.22 0.93 -10.88
N GLU A 427 -23.09 1.09 -9.88
CA GLU A 427 -22.86 0.69 -8.50
C GLU A 427 -22.60 -0.81 -8.33
N ARG A 428 -23.17 -1.67 -9.18
CA ARG A 428 -22.97 -3.13 -9.09
C ARG A 428 -21.53 -3.49 -9.32
N ARG A 429 -20.88 -2.90 -10.34
CA ARG A 429 -19.46 -3.09 -10.64
C ARG A 429 -18.56 -2.48 -9.57
N HIS A 430 -18.93 -1.31 -9.05
CA HIS A 430 -18.24 -0.66 -7.95
C HIS A 430 -18.27 -1.55 -6.68
N ARG A 431 -19.44 -2.08 -6.31
CA ARG A 431 -19.62 -2.99 -5.16
C ARG A 431 -18.76 -4.26 -5.27
N LEU A 432 -18.62 -4.84 -6.48
CA LEU A 432 -17.72 -5.98 -6.70
C LEU A 432 -16.25 -5.61 -6.44
N ALA A 433 -15.81 -4.44 -6.91
CA ALA A 433 -14.45 -3.96 -6.68
C ALA A 433 -14.18 -3.69 -5.19
N VAL A 434 -15.12 -3.08 -4.48
CA VAL A 434 -15.04 -2.84 -3.03
C VAL A 434 -14.97 -4.17 -2.26
N LEU A 435 -15.83 -5.14 -2.58
CA LEU A 435 -15.80 -6.44 -1.93
C LEU A 435 -14.48 -7.17 -2.20
N PHE A 436 -13.96 -7.10 -3.44
CA PHE A 436 -12.64 -7.62 -3.76
C PHE A 436 -11.55 -6.95 -2.90
N GLN A 437 -11.51 -5.62 -2.84
CA GLN A 437 -10.53 -4.85 -2.06
C GLN A 437 -10.55 -5.25 -0.57
N MET A 438 -11.72 -5.40 0.02
CA MET A 438 -11.86 -5.80 1.43
C MET A 438 -11.42 -7.24 1.69
N CYS A 439 -11.49 -8.12 0.69
CA CYS A 439 -11.17 -9.54 0.83
C CYS A 439 -9.75 -9.91 0.33
N PHE A 440 -9.11 -9.06 -0.47
CA PHE A 440 -7.75 -9.28 -0.99
C PHE A 440 -6.69 -9.06 0.09
N PRO A 441 -5.50 -9.70 0.01
CA PRO A 441 -4.40 -9.41 0.93
C PRO A 441 -3.92 -7.96 0.85
N GLY A 442 -3.63 -7.36 1.99
CA GLY A 442 -3.22 -5.97 2.13
C GLY A 442 -4.13 -5.20 3.08
N MET A 443 -3.87 -3.92 3.28
CA MET A 443 -4.71 -2.98 4.03
C MET A 443 -5.65 -2.28 3.04
N PRO A 444 -6.96 -2.56 3.04
CA PRO A 444 -7.89 -1.82 2.19
C PRO A 444 -7.99 -0.36 2.63
N SER A 445 -7.98 0.57 1.67
CA SER A 445 -8.12 2.00 1.89
C SER A 445 -9.39 2.52 1.22
N VAL A 446 -10.27 3.13 2.00
CA VAL A 446 -11.45 3.84 1.53
C VAL A 446 -11.11 5.33 1.45
N PHE A 447 -11.29 5.94 0.30
CA PHE A 447 -11.15 7.40 0.17
C PHE A 447 -12.44 8.06 0.61
N TYR A 448 -12.37 9.12 1.42
CA TYR A 448 -13.53 9.74 2.07
C TYR A 448 -14.68 9.97 1.07
N GLY A 449 -15.87 9.55 1.47
CA GLY A 449 -17.11 9.72 0.70
C GLY A 449 -17.37 8.68 -0.40
N ASP A 450 -16.47 7.73 -0.65
CA ASP A 450 -16.73 6.58 -1.55
C ASP A 450 -17.91 5.77 -1.05
N GLU A 451 -17.99 5.60 0.27
CA GLU A 451 -19.09 4.91 0.94
C GLU A 451 -20.43 5.63 0.82
N LEU A 452 -20.40 6.91 0.43
CA LEU A 452 -21.57 7.74 0.17
C LEU A 452 -21.82 8.00 -1.33
N GLY A 453 -21.08 7.32 -2.20
CA GLY A 453 -21.26 7.38 -3.65
C GLY A 453 -20.71 8.64 -4.33
N ILE A 454 -19.68 9.29 -3.77
CA ILE A 454 -19.02 10.43 -4.44
C ILE A 454 -18.49 9.98 -5.81
N THR A 455 -18.72 10.84 -6.80
CA THR A 455 -18.20 10.69 -8.16
C THR A 455 -17.25 11.85 -8.49
N GLY A 456 -16.36 11.66 -9.46
CA GLY A 456 -15.45 12.70 -9.95
C GLY A 456 -14.38 12.11 -10.87
N MET A 457 -14.19 12.72 -12.03
CA MET A 457 -13.18 12.32 -13.02
C MET A 457 -11.97 13.26 -13.04
N LEU A 458 -12.16 14.51 -12.65
CA LEU A 458 -11.14 15.56 -12.62
C LEU A 458 -10.85 15.97 -11.18
N GLU A 459 -9.67 16.53 -10.93
CA GLU A 459 -9.23 16.96 -9.60
C GLU A 459 -10.28 17.80 -8.86
N ALA A 460 -10.86 18.78 -9.55
CA ALA A 460 -11.91 19.62 -8.99
C ALA A 460 -13.14 18.85 -8.48
N ASN A 461 -13.36 17.64 -8.99
CA ASN A 461 -14.54 16.84 -8.70
C ASN A 461 -14.23 15.64 -7.77
N TYR A 462 -13.06 14.99 -7.90
CA TYR A 462 -12.76 13.84 -7.01
C TYR A 462 -12.34 14.27 -5.60
N ARG A 463 -11.98 15.57 -5.40
CA ARG A 463 -11.80 16.22 -4.09
C ARG A 463 -13.05 17.00 -3.65
N SER A 464 -14.24 16.60 -4.11
CA SER A 464 -15.51 17.21 -3.74
C SER A 464 -15.76 17.15 -2.23
N PRO A 465 -16.56 18.10 -1.67
CA PRO A 465 -16.88 18.09 -0.25
C PRO A 465 -17.63 16.81 0.15
N MET A 466 -17.39 16.35 1.37
CA MET A 466 -18.07 15.20 1.97
C MET A 466 -19.59 15.44 2.00
N PRO A 467 -20.42 14.56 1.40
CA PRO A 467 -21.88 14.77 1.31
C PRO A 467 -22.56 14.35 2.62
N TRP A 468 -22.33 15.06 3.71
CA TRP A 468 -22.92 14.81 5.02
C TRP A 468 -24.44 14.79 5.02
N GLN A 469 -25.03 15.46 4.03
CA GLN A 469 -26.46 15.48 3.80
C GLN A 469 -26.75 14.85 2.43
N GLY A 470 -27.51 13.77 2.37
CA GLY A 470 -27.99 13.19 1.11
C GLY A 470 -27.04 12.23 0.39
N GLY A 471 -26.06 11.65 1.08
CA GLY A 471 -25.24 10.56 0.54
C GLY A 471 -26.01 9.26 0.32
N ASP A 472 -25.46 8.34 -0.48
CA ASP A 472 -26.05 7.05 -0.79
C ASP A 472 -26.03 6.10 0.43
N THR A 473 -27.21 5.85 0.99
CA THR A 473 -27.38 4.99 2.18
C THR A 473 -27.24 3.50 1.88
N GLU A 474 -27.48 3.05 0.65
CA GLU A 474 -27.29 1.65 0.25
C GLU A 474 -25.81 1.36 0.07
N SER A 475 -25.08 2.27 -0.56
CA SER A 475 -23.62 2.19 -0.66
C SER A 475 -22.98 2.17 0.73
N LEU A 476 -23.39 3.07 1.63
CA LEU A 476 -22.91 3.09 3.02
C LEU A 476 -23.16 1.75 3.74
N ALA A 477 -24.33 1.18 3.60
CA ALA A 477 -24.66 -0.12 4.21
C ALA A 477 -23.81 -1.25 3.62
N PHE A 478 -23.52 -1.21 2.31
CA PHE A 478 -22.64 -2.16 1.65
C PHE A 478 -21.21 -2.09 2.19
N TYR A 479 -20.63 -0.89 2.26
CA TYR A 479 -19.29 -0.66 2.82
C TYR A 479 -19.18 -1.15 4.26
N LYS A 480 -20.13 -0.80 5.12
CA LYS A 480 -20.18 -1.29 6.51
C LYS A 480 -20.13 -2.81 6.58
N ARG A 481 -20.92 -3.49 5.74
CA ARG A 481 -20.95 -4.95 5.71
C ARG A 481 -19.64 -5.56 5.18
N ALA A 482 -19.07 -5.00 4.13
CA ALA A 482 -17.81 -5.46 3.57
C ALA A 482 -16.63 -5.24 4.56
N ILE A 483 -16.60 -4.11 5.23
CA ILE A 483 -15.62 -3.81 6.30
C ILE A 483 -15.81 -4.78 7.48
N ALA A 484 -17.05 -5.04 7.90
CA ALA A 484 -17.33 -5.98 8.98
C ALA A 484 -16.83 -7.40 8.66
N LEU A 485 -16.99 -7.89 7.43
CA LEU A 485 -16.40 -9.16 7.00
C LEU A 485 -14.88 -9.16 7.18
N ARG A 486 -14.19 -8.14 6.69
CA ARG A 486 -12.74 -7.98 6.84
C ARG A 486 -12.31 -7.98 8.30
N ARG A 487 -13.04 -7.26 9.16
CA ARG A 487 -12.71 -7.08 10.58
C ARG A 487 -13.02 -8.30 11.45
N THR A 488 -13.90 -9.18 11.02
CA THR A 488 -14.36 -10.32 11.84
C THR A 488 -13.80 -11.66 11.41
N LEU A 489 -13.32 -11.80 10.17
CA LEU A 489 -12.89 -13.09 9.62
C LEU A 489 -11.35 -13.14 9.57
N ALA A 490 -10.75 -13.93 10.47
CA ALA A 490 -9.30 -14.12 10.54
C ALA A 490 -8.66 -14.54 9.20
N PRO A 491 -9.28 -15.41 8.35
CA PRO A 491 -8.76 -15.69 7.03
C PRO A 491 -8.60 -14.46 6.13
N LEU A 492 -9.50 -13.48 6.20
CA LEU A 492 -9.39 -12.25 5.40
C LEU A 492 -8.25 -11.36 5.90
N GLN A 493 -7.95 -11.38 7.20
CA GLN A 493 -6.89 -10.60 7.82
C GLN A 493 -5.52 -11.22 7.60
N ARG A 494 -5.35 -12.52 7.90
CA ARG A 494 -4.06 -13.21 8.04
C ARG A 494 -3.86 -14.36 7.05
N GLY A 495 -4.91 -14.75 6.33
CA GLY A 495 -4.91 -15.94 5.48
C GLY A 495 -4.08 -15.79 4.21
N GLY A 496 -3.61 -16.94 3.72
CA GLY A 496 -3.05 -17.07 2.38
C GLY A 496 -4.11 -16.79 1.30
N PHE A 497 -3.67 -16.62 0.07
CA PHE A 497 -4.56 -16.41 -1.09
C PHE A 497 -4.46 -17.61 -2.05
N ARG A 498 -5.60 -18.03 -2.58
CA ARG A 498 -5.69 -19.13 -3.55
C ARG A 498 -6.77 -18.82 -4.58
N ALA A 499 -6.44 -18.77 -5.86
CA ALA A 499 -7.42 -18.70 -6.93
C ALA A 499 -8.17 -20.05 -7.03
N LEU A 500 -9.50 -20.01 -7.14
CA LEU A 500 -10.37 -21.18 -7.25
C LEU A 500 -11.00 -21.29 -8.64
N GLU A 501 -11.46 -20.19 -9.20
CA GLU A 501 -12.11 -20.12 -10.49
C GLU A 501 -11.69 -18.85 -11.23
N ALA A 502 -11.08 -19.01 -12.40
CA ALA A 502 -10.65 -17.92 -13.26
C ALA A 502 -10.45 -18.43 -14.69
N ARG A 503 -11.51 -18.43 -15.49
CA ARG A 503 -11.45 -18.94 -16.87
C ARG A 503 -11.26 -17.85 -17.92
N ARG A 504 -10.56 -18.20 -19.01
CA ARG A 504 -10.46 -17.30 -20.17
C ARG A 504 -11.84 -16.98 -20.75
N GLY A 505 -12.07 -15.71 -21.04
CA GLY A 505 -13.33 -15.20 -21.59
C GLY A 505 -14.50 -15.20 -20.60
N SER A 506 -14.27 -15.50 -19.31
CA SER A 506 -15.25 -15.39 -18.21
C SER A 506 -15.01 -14.15 -17.37
N GLY A 507 -16.09 -13.55 -16.85
CA GLY A 507 -16.03 -12.51 -15.83
C GLY A 507 -16.18 -13.05 -14.41
N LEU A 508 -16.29 -14.38 -14.24
CA LEU A 508 -16.35 -15.00 -12.92
C LEU A 508 -14.95 -15.21 -12.35
N PHE A 509 -14.66 -14.53 -11.27
CA PHE A 509 -13.45 -14.70 -10.48
C PHE A 509 -13.79 -15.18 -9.08
N ALA A 510 -13.24 -16.34 -8.67
CA ALA A 510 -13.40 -16.84 -7.32
C ALA A 510 -12.04 -17.18 -6.71
N PHE A 511 -11.87 -16.85 -5.43
CA PHE A 511 -10.66 -17.12 -4.66
C PHE A 511 -10.97 -17.49 -3.22
N ALA A 512 -10.02 -18.11 -2.55
CA ALA A 512 -10.09 -18.41 -1.13
C ALA A 512 -9.02 -17.64 -0.35
N ARG A 513 -9.32 -17.37 0.90
CA ARG A 513 -8.41 -16.96 1.96
C ARG A 513 -8.43 -18.03 3.04
N GLU A 514 -7.26 -18.55 3.43
CA GLU A 514 -7.17 -19.71 4.34
C GLU A 514 -6.25 -19.36 5.52
N TYR A 515 -6.73 -19.59 6.74
CA TYR A 515 -5.99 -19.37 7.98
C TYR A 515 -6.47 -20.31 9.09
N GLU A 516 -5.53 -21.04 9.72
CA GLU A 516 -5.77 -21.92 10.88
C GLU A 516 -6.97 -22.90 10.72
N GLY A 517 -7.14 -23.45 9.53
CA GLY A 517 -8.21 -24.42 9.23
C GLY A 517 -9.55 -23.79 8.83
N GLU A 518 -9.67 -22.48 8.90
CA GLU A 518 -10.82 -21.77 8.32
C GLU A 518 -10.53 -21.33 6.88
N ARG A 519 -11.53 -21.45 6.00
CA ARG A 519 -11.49 -20.98 4.61
C ARG A 519 -12.64 -20.04 4.33
N VAL A 520 -12.33 -18.85 3.87
CA VAL A 520 -13.30 -17.92 3.30
C VAL A 520 -13.21 -17.94 1.79
N THR A 521 -14.29 -18.28 1.10
CA THR A 521 -14.38 -18.25 -0.36
C THR A 521 -15.17 -17.02 -0.80
N VAL A 522 -14.61 -16.27 -1.77
CA VAL A 522 -15.22 -15.10 -2.38
C VAL A 522 -15.35 -15.35 -3.87
N ALA A 523 -16.56 -15.22 -4.41
CA ALA A 523 -16.85 -15.35 -5.83
C ALA A 523 -17.53 -14.07 -6.34
N LEU A 524 -17.03 -13.52 -7.43
CA LEU A 524 -17.44 -12.24 -8.02
C LEU A 524 -17.72 -12.45 -9.50
N ASN A 525 -18.94 -12.19 -9.95
CA ASN A 525 -19.29 -12.27 -11.36
C ASN A 525 -19.33 -10.87 -11.99
N CYS A 526 -18.23 -10.40 -12.53
CA CYS A 526 -18.15 -9.15 -13.29
C CYS A 526 -18.47 -9.37 -14.78
N SER A 527 -19.66 -9.86 -15.06
CA SER A 527 -20.13 -10.06 -16.44
C SER A 527 -21.66 -9.86 -16.58
N GLU A 528 -22.13 -9.75 -17.82
CA GLU A 528 -23.55 -9.68 -18.17
C GLU A 528 -24.22 -11.06 -18.27
N ARG A 529 -23.54 -12.14 -17.86
CA ARG A 529 -24.01 -13.52 -17.96
C ARG A 529 -24.11 -14.14 -16.58
N THR A 530 -25.07 -15.06 -16.43
CA THR A 530 -25.12 -15.95 -15.25
C THR A 530 -24.02 -16.99 -15.38
N GLU A 531 -23.19 -17.12 -14.36
CA GLU A 531 -22.06 -18.05 -14.31
C GLU A 531 -22.33 -19.18 -13.30
N ASN A 532 -21.77 -20.38 -13.58
CA ASN A 532 -21.92 -21.53 -12.69
C ASN A 532 -20.82 -21.51 -11.65
N PHE A 533 -21.20 -21.35 -10.38
CA PHE A 533 -20.30 -21.49 -9.24
C PHE A 533 -21.11 -21.79 -7.98
N ALA A 534 -20.80 -22.88 -7.32
CA ALA A 534 -21.41 -23.27 -6.06
C ALA A 534 -20.33 -23.17 -4.96
N PRO A 535 -20.30 -22.07 -4.19
CA PRO A 535 -19.37 -21.94 -3.09
C PRO A 535 -19.65 -23.02 -2.03
N ALA A 536 -18.58 -23.58 -1.47
CA ALA A 536 -18.66 -24.53 -0.38
C ALA A 536 -18.87 -23.80 0.96
N GLY A 537 -19.40 -24.51 1.96
CA GLY A 537 -19.56 -23.99 3.31
C GLY A 537 -20.83 -23.16 3.52
N GLU A 538 -20.85 -22.41 4.64
CA GLU A 538 -21.94 -21.52 5.04
C GLU A 538 -21.87 -20.21 4.24
N ILE A 539 -22.98 -19.82 3.61
CA ILE A 539 -23.07 -18.53 2.90
C ILE A 539 -23.26 -17.40 3.93
N LEU A 540 -22.26 -16.54 4.03
CA LEU A 540 -22.30 -15.36 4.91
C LEU A 540 -22.99 -14.17 4.25
N TRP A 541 -22.74 -14.01 2.94
CA TRP A 541 -23.32 -12.92 2.16
C TRP A 541 -23.33 -13.25 0.68
N SER A 542 -24.44 -12.99 0.01
CA SER A 542 -24.54 -13.13 -1.44
C SER A 542 -25.59 -12.20 -2.02
N GLU A 543 -25.39 -11.81 -3.27
CA GLU A 543 -26.38 -11.20 -4.15
C GLU A 543 -26.41 -11.96 -5.48
N GLY A 544 -27.60 -12.31 -5.98
CA GLY A 544 -27.75 -13.06 -7.22
C GLY A 544 -27.26 -14.52 -7.18
N LEU A 545 -27.11 -15.14 -6.00
CA LEU A 545 -26.73 -16.55 -5.89
C LEU A 545 -27.99 -17.43 -5.78
N ALA A 546 -28.21 -18.32 -6.76
CA ALA A 546 -29.29 -19.30 -6.73
C ALA A 546 -28.90 -20.60 -7.45
N GLY A 547 -29.18 -21.76 -6.83
CA GLY A 547 -28.98 -23.07 -7.48
C GLY A 547 -27.56 -23.33 -8.01
N GLY A 548 -26.52 -22.84 -7.32
CA GLY A 548 -25.13 -22.97 -7.75
C GLY A 548 -24.76 -22.09 -8.95
N LYS A 549 -25.48 -21.00 -9.15
CA LYS A 549 -25.24 -20.01 -10.20
C LYS A 549 -25.20 -18.62 -9.59
N ILE A 550 -24.35 -17.76 -10.13
CA ILE A 550 -24.24 -16.36 -9.77
C ILE A 550 -24.72 -15.50 -10.96
N ASP A 551 -25.72 -14.69 -10.72
CA ASP A 551 -26.31 -13.79 -11.72
C ASP A 551 -25.32 -12.70 -12.18
N PRO A 552 -25.59 -11.98 -13.28
CA PRO A 552 -24.82 -10.85 -13.73
C PRO A 552 -24.56 -9.85 -12.60
N TYR A 553 -23.28 -9.50 -12.39
CA TYR A 553 -22.82 -8.60 -11.33
C TYR A 553 -23.14 -9.05 -9.89
N GLY A 554 -23.46 -10.35 -9.72
CA GLY A 554 -23.67 -10.97 -8.43
C GLY A 554 -22.36 -11.42 -7.77
N PHE A 555 -22.46 -11.79 -6.50
CA PHE A 555 -21.34 -12.31 -5.72
C PHE A 555 -21.79 -13.30 -4.64
N ALA A 556 -20.81 -14.00 -4.09
CA ALA A 556 -21.02 -14.84 -2.91
C ALA A 556 -19.76 -14.83 -2.02
N VAL A 557 -19.98 -14.76 -0.71
CA VAL A 557 -18.96 -14.97 0.33
C VAL A 557 -19.43 -16.10 1.21
N SER A 558 -18.61 -17.13 1.36
CA SER A 558 -18.89 -18.28 2.22
C SER A 558 -17.73 -18.60 3.14
N VAL A 559 -18.00 -19.37 4.19
CA VAL A 559 -17.00 -19.85 5.14
C VAL A 559 -17.12 -21.34 5.36
N GLU A 560 -15.98 -22.01 5.35
CA GLU A 560 -15.82 -23.39 5.83
C GLU A 560 -14.98 -23.31 7.11
N ARG A 561 -15.49 -23.94 8.18
CA ARG A 561 -14.79 -24.10 9.45
C ARG A 561 -14.40 -25.56 9.59
N GLY A 562 -13.09 -25.81 9.74
CA GLY A 562 -12.54 -27.16 9.92
C GLY A 562 -12.86 -27.79 11.27
#